data_22e276584fbcefce6763ae7859bb4026
#
_entry.id   22e276584fbcefce6763ae7859bb4026
#
_cell.length_a   1.000
_cell.length_b   1.000
_cell.length_c   1.000
_cell.angle_alpha   90.00
_cell.angle_beta   90.00
_cell.angle_gamma   90.00
#
_symmetry.space_group_name_H-M   'P 1'
#
loop_
_entity.id
_entity.type
_entity.pdbx_description
1 polymer ?
#
loop_
_entity_poly.entity_id
_entity_poly.type
_entity_poly.pdbx_seq_one_letter_code
_entity_poly.pdbx_strand_id
1 'polypeptide(L)'
;MALVTCHRDDAILGQSTNISEFKDEWEDLQREIDHYNTIIKWDEMWDIETAKRWLKRGDRLFLFKQENKIQGWIWVFTTKEFRHLYVNPQYRNVKNARDLISTAGYIVSKNWAKWWAHIDDWNLGAWWVARGIGWKKVIDFHDN
;
A
#
# COMPACT_ATOMS: atom_id res chain seq x y z
N MET A 1 10.13 -1.84 -15.16
CA MET A 1 8.94 -1.47 -14.37
C MET A 1 7.69 -1.84 -15.14
N ALA A 2 6.69 -2.34 -14.46
CA ALA A 2 5.44 -2.73 -15.08
C ALA A 2 4.26 -1.97 -14.48
N LEU A 3 3.28 -1.66 -15.31
CA LEU A 3 1.97 -1.21 -14.88
C LEU A 3 1.10 -2.42 -14.60
N VAL A 4 0.55 -2.49 -13.40
CA VAL A 4 -0.41 -3.52 -13.02
C VAL A 4 -1.73 -2.87 -12.66
N THR A 5 -2.83 -3.55 -12.97
CA THR A 5 -4.17 -3.08 -12.65
C THR A 5 -4.96 -4.16 -11.94
N CYS A 6 -5.92 -3.73 -11.16
CA CYS A 6 -6.88 -4.62 -10.52
C CYS A 6 -8.28 -4.08 -10.75
N HIS A 7 -9.14 -4.90 -11.34
CA HIS A 7 -10.56 -4.58 -11.47
C HIS A 7 -11.31 -5.12 -10.26
N ARG A 8 -12.28 -4.35 -9.80
CA ARG A 8 -13.12 -4.73 -8.66
C ARG A 8 -13.72 -6.12 -8.80
N ASP A 9 -14.15 -6.49 -10.00
CA ASP A 9 -14.81 -7.78 -10.24
C ASP A 9 -13.84 -8.96 -10.23
N ASP A 10 -12.55 -8.70 -10.46
CA ASP A 10 -11.50 -9.73 -10.45
C ASP A 10 -10.73 -9.77 -9.13
N ALA A 11 -10.91 -8.77 -8.28
CA ALA A 11 -10.13 -8.63 -7.06
C ALA A 11 -10.56 -9.65 -6.00
N ILE A 12 -9.56 -10.19 -5.31
CA ILE A 12 -9.80 -10.87 -4.04
C ILE A 12 -9.76 -9.79 -2.97
N LEU A 13 -10.92 -9.46 -2.43
CA LEU A 13 -11.09 -8.37 -1.48
C LEU A 13 -11.08 -8.92 -0.05
N GLY A 14 -10.37 -8.22 0.83
CA GLY A 14 -10.20 -8.62 2.22
C GLY A 14 -10.89 -7.68 3.19
N GLN A 15 -11.11 -8.18 4.40
CA GLN A 15 -11.63 -7.39 5.52
C GLN A 15 -10.87 -7.76 6.79
N SER A 16 -9.54 -7.64 6.74
CA SER A 16 -8.70 -7.95 7.89
C SER A 16 -8.92 -6.96 9.02
N THR A 17 -9.09 -7.46 10.25
CA THR A 17 -9.24 -6.63 11.45
C THR A 17 -7.94 -5.91 11.83
N ASN A 18 -6.80 -6.33 11.27
CA ASN A 18 -5.52 -5.69 11.50
C ASN A 18 -5.29 -4.46 10.62
N ILE A 19 -6.21 -4.19 9.68
CA ILE A 19 -6.10 -3.10 8.73
C ILE A 19 -7.16 -2.06 9.03
N SER A 20 -6.74 -0.80 9.08
CA SER A 20 -7.66 0.33 9.27
C SER A 20 -7.18 1.54 8.50
N GLU A 21 -8.11 2.42 8.13
CA GLU A 21 -7.75 3.69 7.52
C GLU A 21 -7.23 4.65 8.58
N PHE A 22 -6.20 5.42 8.26
CA PHE A 22 -5.61 6.42 9.15
C PHE A 22 -6.67 7.46 9.55
N LYS A 23 -6.72 7.81 10.84
CA LYS A 23 -7.69 8.79 11.38
C LYS A 23 -7.06 9.84 12.26
N ASP A 24 -6.02 9.90 12.76
CA ASP A 24 -5.36 10.91 13.60
C ASP A 24 -4.31 10.30 14.55
N GLU A 25 -3.85 9.09 14.21
CA GLU A 25 -2.82 8.40 14.99
C GLU A 25 -1.42 8.97 14.70
N TRP A 26 -1.27 10.29 14.81
CA TRP A 26 -0.06 11.00 14.36
C TRP A 26 1.21 10.59 15.12
N GLU A 27 1.11 10.41 16.43
CA GLU A 27 2.28 10.02 17.22
C GLU A 27 2.77 8.61 16.86
N ASP A 28 1.84 7.68 16.72
CA ASP A 28 2.15 6.31 16.34
C ASP A 28 2.71 6.25 14.92
N LEU A 29 2.11 7.02 14.00
CA LEU A 29 2.61 7.12 12.63
C LEU A 29 4.03 7.70 12.60
N GLN A 30 4.29 8.77 13.36
CA GLN A 30 5.63 9.38 13.42
C GLN A 30 6.67 8.38 13.91
N ARG A 31 6.34 7.60 14.92
CA ARG A 31 7.24 6.57 15.45
C ARG A 31 7.62 5.57 14.36
N GLU A 32 6.65 5.08 13.60
CA GLU A 32 6.92 4.10 12.56
C GLU A 32 7.59 4.72 11.33
N ILE A 33 7.27 5.97 10.99
CA ILE A 33 7.99 6.70 9.94
C ILE A 33 9.47 6.85 10.29
N ASP A 34 9.77 7.19 11.53
CA ASP A 34 11.17 7.31 11.97
C ASP A 34 11.92 5.99 11.80
N HIS A 35 11.29 4.88 12.16
CA HIS A 35 11.86 3.55 11.94
C HIS A 35 12.03 3.24 10.44
N TYR A 36 10.99 3.49 9.66
CA TYR A 36 11.00 3.30 8.21
C TYR A 36 12.16 4.05 7.55
N ASN A 37 12.37 5.31 7.93
CA ASN A 37 13.40 6.15 7.35
C ASN A 37 14.83 5.70 7.72
N THR A 38 14.99 4.79 8.67
CA THR A 38 16.30 4.18 8.99
C THR A 38 16.65 3.02 8.05
N ILE A 39 15.66 2.46 7.34
CA ILE A 39 15.86 1.25 6.54
C ILE A 39 15.57 1.45 5.05
N ILE A 40 15.01 2.57 4.65
CA ILE A 40 14.63 2.86 3.25
C ILE A 40 15.66 3.78 2.60
N LYS A 41 15.70 3.78 1.25
CA LYS A 41 16.55 4.70 0.51
C LYS A 41 16.02 6.13 0.62
N TRP A 42 16.92 7.11 0.61
CA TRP A 42 16.58 8.50 0.81
C TRP A 42 15.52 9.03 -0.17
N ASP A 43 15.48 8.54 -1.40
CA ASP A 43 14.53 8.97 -2.43
C ASP A 43 13.12 8.40 -2.22
N GLU A 44 12.98 7.45 -1.31
CA GLU A 44 11.69 6.86 -0.95
C GLU A 44 11.19 7.33 0.43
N MET A 45 11.96 8.19 1.09
CA MET A 45 11.58 8.74 2.39
C MET A 45 10.41 9.70 2.26
N TRP A 46 9.57 9.72 3.29
CA TRP A 46 8.53 10.73 3.43
C TRP A 46 8.31 11.01 4.92
N ASP A 47 7.68 12.12 5.23
CA ASP A 47 7.54 12.60 6.59
C ASP A 47 6.08 12.99 6.89
N ILE A 48 5.83 13.40 8.13
CA ILE A 48 4.51 13.80 8.58
C ILE A 48 3.96 14.98 7.76
N GLU A 49 4.80 15.93 7.39
CA GLU A 49 4.36 17.07 6.58
C GLU A 49 3.91 16.64 5.19
N THR A 50 4.61 15.67 4.61
CA THR A 50 4.19 15.04 3.34
C THR A 50 2.85 14.32 3.51
N ALA A 51 2.69 13.55 4.58
CA ALA A 51 1.44 12.87 4.88
C ALA A 51 0.27 13.86 5.01
N LYS A 52 0.48 14.96 5.71
CA LYS A 52 -0.55 16.00 5.86
C LYS A 52 -0.95 16.59 4.51
N ARG A 53 0.01 16.86 3.63
CA ARG A 53 -0.29 17.39 2.29
C ARG A 53 -1.09 16.39 1.46
N TRP A 54 -0.68 15.12 1.47
CA TRP A 54 -1.37 14.09 0.69
C TRP A 54 -2.79 13.84 1.19
N LEU A 55 -2.98 13.76 2.51
CA LEU A 55 -4.31 13.60 3.09
C LEU A 55 -5.22 14.79 2.77
N LYS A 56 -4.67 16.01 2.78
CA LYS A 56 -5.43 17.21 2.47
C LYS A 56 -5.94 17.23 1.03
N ARG A 57 -5.16 16.69 0.07
CA ARG A 57 -5.60 16.62 -1.32
C ARG A 57 -6.55 15.45 -1.61
N GLY A 58 -6.82 14.60 -0.62
CA GLY A 58 -7.76 13.50 -0.73
C GLY A 58 -7.16 12.11 -0.86
N ASP A 59 -5.83 11.99 -0.82
CA ASP A 59 -5.18 10.68 -0.78
C ASP A 59 -5.50 9.98 0.54
N ARG A 60 -5.50 8.66 0.51
CA ARG A 60 -5.91 7.83 1.65
C ARG A 60 -4.74 6.98 2.12
N LEU A 61 -4.63 6.83 3.44
CA LEU A 61 -3.59 6.01 4.06
C LEU A 61 -4.24 4.86 4.82
N PHE A 62 -3.87 3.64 4.46
CA PHE A 62 -4.33 2.43 5.14
C PHE A 62 -3.18 1.84 5.95
N LEU A 63 -3.49 1.41 7.16
CA LEU A 63 -2.51 0.99 8.14
C LEU A 63 -2.63 -0.49 8.47
N PHE A 64 -1.49 -1.16 8.58
CA PHE A 64 -1.39 -2.48 9.16
C PHE A 64 -0.95 -2.31 10.62
N LYS A 65 -1.73 -2.86 11.55
CA LYS A 65 -1.47 -2.75 12.99
C LYS A 65 -1.27 -4.11 13.63
N GLN A 66 -0.32 -4.16 14.56
CA GLN A 66 -0.10 -5.29 15.45
C GLN A 66 -0.02 -4.75 16.87
N GLU A 67 -0.76 -5.37 17.80
CA GLU A 67 -0.81 -4.93 19.20
C GLU A 67 -1.16 -3.44 19.32
N ASN A 68 -2.08 -2.98 18.49
CA ASN A 68 -2.55 -1.59 18.40
C ASN A 68 -1.47 -0.58 17.97
N LYS A 69 -0.35 -1.06 17.41
CA LYS A 69 0.70 -0.19 16.91
C LYS A 69 0.80 -0.29 15.40
N ILE A 70 1.06 0.83 14.74
CA ILE A 70 1.29 0.86 13.29
C ILE A 70 2.58 0.14 12.97
N GLN A 71 2.50 -0.87 12.09
CA GLN A 71 3.62 -1.68 11.64
C GLN A 71 3.72 -1.77 10.11
N GLY A 72 2.92 -1.00 9.42
CA GLY A 72 2.94 -0.95 7.97
C GLY A 72 1.86 -0.04 7.42
N TRP A 73 1.94 0.23 6.13
CA TRP A 73 0.99 1.10 5.45
C TRP A 73 0.96 0.88 3.95
N ILE A 74 -0.08 1.44 3.32
CA ILE A 74 -0.14 1.66 1.89
C ILE A 74 -0.89 2.95 1.62
N TRP A 75 -0.37 3.77 0.70
CA TRP A 75 -1.05 4.94 0.20
C TRP A 75 -1.91 4.60 -1.00
N VAL A 76 -3.10 5.16 -1.05
CA VAL A 76 -3.98 5.09 -2.20
C VAL A 76 -4.27 6.52 -2.64
N PHE A 77 -3.72 6.89 -3.79
CA PHE A 77 -3.79 8.24 -4.30
C PHE A 77 -5.12 8.50 -5.03
N THR A 78 -5.48 9.77 -5.17
CA THR A 78 -6.69 10.19 -5.89
C THR A 78 -6.67 9.78 -7.36
N THR A 79 -5.48 9.53 -7.92
CA THR A 79 -5.28 8.97 -9.27
C THR A 79 -5.63 7.49 -9.36
N LYS A 80 -6.03 6.87 -8.25
CA LYS A 80 -6.29 5.43 -8.10
C LYS A 80 -5.02 4.58 -8.06
N GLU A 81 -3.87 5.20 -7.87
CA GLU A 81 -2.62 4.48 -7.70
C GLU A 81 -2.43 4.02 -6.26
N PHE A 82 -2.10 2.73 -6.09
CA PHE A 82 -1.60 2.18 -4.83
C PHE A 82 -0.09 2.31 -4.81
N ARG A 83 0.45 2.96 -3.76
CA ARG A 83 1.87 3.31 -3.71
C ARG A 83 2.42 3.27 -2.29
N HIS A 84 3.74 3.14 -2.18
CA HIS A 84 4.46 3.16 -0.91
C HIS A 84 4.03 2.05 0.06
N LEU A 85 3.87 0.84 -0.47
CA LEU A 85 3.61 -0.33 0.38
C LEU A 85 4.80 -0.58 1.30
N TYR A 86 4.52 -0.67 2.59
CA TYR A 86 5.53 -0.99 3.60
C TYR A 86 4.92 -1.88 4.67
N VAL A 87 5.65 -2.92 5.05
CA VAL A 87 5.39 -3.70 6.26
C VAL A 87 6.70 -3.79 7.01
N ASN A 88 6.68 -3.48 8.31
CA ASN A 88 7.85 -3.58 9.16
C ASN A 88 8.51 -4.96 8.96
N PRO A 89 9.84 -5.04 8.77
CA PRO A 89 10.53 -6.30 8.50
C PRO A 89 10.18 -7.44 9.46
N GLN A 90 9.91 -7.11 10.74
CA GLN A 90 9.51 -8.09 11.74
C GLN A 90 8.21 -8.82 11.38
N TYR A 91 7.31 -8.15 10.65
CA TYR A 91 6.00 -8.67 10.26
C TYR A 91 5.86 -8.90 8.76
N ARG A 92 6.96 -8.75 8.02
CA ARG A 92 6.94 -8.80 6.56
C ARG A 92 6.78 -10.23 6.06
N ASN A 93 5.61 -10.50 5.48
CA ASN A 93 5.33 -11.75 4.79
C ASN A 93 4.24 -11.50 3.74
N VAL A 94 4.00 -12.51 2.88
CA VAL A 94 3.03 -12.40 1.79
C VAL A 94 1.62 -12.19 2.33
N LYS A 95 1.26 -12.89 3.41
CA LYS A 95 -0.07 -12.79 3.99
C LYS A 95 -0.37 -11.36 4.48
N ASN A 96 0.53 -10.76 5.25
CA ASN A 96 0.30 -9.42 5.80
C ASN A 96 0.24 -8.37 4.69
N ALA A 97 1.08 -8.47 3.67
CA ALA A 97 1.04 -7.58 2.52
C ALA A 97 -0.27 -7.74 1.74
N ARG A 98 -0.73 -8.97 1.51
CA ARG A 98 -2.02 -9.24 0.85
C ARG A 98 -3.20 -8.71 1.65
N ASP A 99 -3.19 -8.92 2.96
CA ASP A 99 -4.25 -8.41 3.84
C ASP A 99 -4.36 -6.88 3.73
N LEU A 100 -3.22 -6.20 3.74
CA LEU A 100 -3.18 -4.73 3.64
C LEU A 100 -3.73 -4.24 2.29
N ILE A 101 -3.25 -4.79 1.19
CA ILE A 101 -3.66 -4.38 -0.15
C ILE A 101 -5.11 -4.78 -0.42
N SER A 102 -5.51 -5.99 -0.07
CA SER A 102 -6.88 -6.47 -0.35
C SER A 102 -7.93 -5.76 0.50
N THR A 103 -7.60 -5.41 1.74
CA THR A 103 -8.52 -4.65 2.58
C THR A 103 -8.65 -3.20 2.09
N ALA A 104 -7.54 -2.56 1.72
CA ALA A 104 -7.60 -1.25 1.07
C ALA A 104 -8.43 -1.31 -0.21
N GLY A 105 -8.22 -2.34 -1.02
CA GLY A 105 -9.02 -2.58 -2.24
C GLY A 105 -10.50 -2.74 -1.94
N TYR A 106 -10.86 -3.47 -0.90
CA TYR A 106 -12.25 -3.61 -0.49
C TYR A 106 -12.88 -2.25 -0.18
N ILE A 107 -12.18 -1.41 0.55
CA ILE A 107 -12.70 -0.10 0.94
C ILE A 107 -12.87 0.81 -0.28
N VAL A 108 -11.88 0.89 -1.17
CA VAL A 108 -11.96 1.76 -2.34
C VAL A 108 -12.90 1.21 -3.43
N SER A 109 -13.16 -0.10 -3.45
CA SER A 109 -14.07 -0.73 -4.41
C SER A 109 -15.52 -0.23 -4.30
N LYS A 110 -15.85 0.42 -3.19
CA LYS A 110 -17.17 1.04 -3.01
C LYS A 110 -17.37 2.23 -3.94
N ASN A 111 -16.28 2.85 -4.40
CA ASN A 111 -16.32 4.04 -5.26
C ASN A 111 -15.60 3.85 -6.59
N TRP A 112 -14.67 2.89 -6.68
CA TRP A 112 -13.85 2.70 -7.87
C TRP A 112 -14.06 1.32 -8.46
N ALA A 113 -14.13 1.26 -9.80
CA ALA A 113 -14.23 -0.01 -10.53
C ALA A 113 -12.85 -0.65 -10.72
N LYS A 114 -11.78 0.13 -10.70
CA LYS A 114 -10.41 -0.37 -10.85
C LYS A 114 -9.40 0.56 -10.19
N TRP A 115 -8.22 0.03 -9.93
CA TRP A 115 -7.06 0.74 -9.42
C TRP A 115 -5.79 0.16 -10.02
N TRP A 116 -4.65 0.82 -9.79
CA TRP A 116 -3.42 0.44 -10.46
C TRP A 116 -2.19 0.70 -9.59
N ALA A 117 -1.06 0.14 -9.99
CA ALA A 117 0.24 0.36 -9.35
C ALA A 117 1.37 0.11 -10.35
N HIS A 118 2.55 0.59 -10.01
CA HIS A 118 3.80 0.23 -10.69
C HIS A 118 4.56 -0.77 -9.83
N ILE A 119 5.09 -1.81 -10.45
CA ILE A 119 5.93 -2.80 -9.77
C ILE A 119 7.24 -2.92 -10.55
N ASP A 120 8.36 -2.76 -9.86
CA ASP A 120 9.68 -2.95 -10.47
C ASP A 120 9.90 -4.43 -10.79
N ASP A 121 10.53 -4.71 -11.94
CA ASP A 121 10.73 -6.08 -12.42
C ASP A 121 11.53 -6.96 -11.44
N TRP A 122 12.46 -6.36 -10.70
CA TRP A 122 13.27 -7.07 -9.72
C TRP A 122 12.49 -7.39 -8.43
N ASN A 123 11.34 -6.76 -8.22
CA ASN A 123 10.58 -6.92 -6.97
C ASN A 123 9.63 -8.11 -7.05
N LEU A 124 10.20 -9.31 -6.98
CA LEU A 124 9.43 -10.56 -7.07
C LEU A 124 8.44 -10.71 -5.93
N GLY A 125 8.75 -10.18 -4.75
CA GLY A 125 7.83 -10.21 -3.62
C GLY A 125 6.55 -9.44 -3.89
N ALA A 126 6.65 -8.24 -4.46
CA ALA A 126 5.49 -7.44 -4.84
C ALA A 126 4.66 -8.12 -5.93
N TRP A 127 5.31 -8.71 -6.93
CA TRP A 127 4.64 -9.51 -7.97
C TRP A 127 3.85 -10.67 -7.37
N TRP A 128 4.47 -11.40 -6.46
CA TRP A 128 3.84 -12.55 -5.81
C TRP A 128 2.60 -12.14 -5.03
N VAL A 129 2.69 -11.04 -4.29
CA VAL A 129 1.56 -10.49 -3.54
C VAL A 129 0.44 -10.09 -4.49
N ALA A 130 0.73 -9.27 -5.50
CA ALA A 130 -0.26 -8.72 -6.41
C ALA A 130 -1.00 -9.82 -7.20
N ARG A 131 -0.27 -10.78 -7.73
CA ARG A 131 -0.86 -11.87 -8.52
C ARG A 131 -1.85 -12.70 -7.73
N GLY A 132 -1.59 -12.90 -6.44
CA GLY A 132 -2.45 -13.71 -5.59
C GLY A 132 -3.79 -13.08 -5.23
N ILE A 133 -3.98 -11.80 -5.51
CA ILE A 133 -5.19 -11.04 -5.15
C ILE A 133 -5.85 -10.35 -6.36
N GLY A 134 -5.60 -10.85 -7.56
CA GLY A 134 -6.34 -10.44 -8.76
C GLY A 134 -5.72 -9.31 -9.57
N TRP A 135 -4.51 -8.87 -9.25
CA TRP A 135 -3.81 -7.86 -10.04
C TRP A 135 -3.21 -8.47 -11.30
N LYS A 136 -3.26 -7.74 -12.39
CA LYS A 136 -2.79 -8.21 -13.71
C LYS A 136 -1.84 -7.19 -14.31
N LYS A 137 -0.79 -7.69 -14.96
CA LYS A 137 0.16 -6.89 -15.72
C LYS A 137 -0.53 -6.36 -17.00
N VAL A 138 -0.41 -5.07 -17.25
CA VAL A 138 -0.97 -4.43 -18.44
C VAL A 138 0.15 -3.98 -19.38
N ILE A 139 1.16 -3.27 -18.85
CA ILE A 139 2.25 -2.72 -19.65
C ILE A 139 3.56 -3.03 -18.96
N ASP A 140 4.54 -3.45 -19.76
CA ASP A 140 5.91 -3.62 -19.33
C ASP A 140 6.75 -2.48 -19.91
N PHE A 141 7.28 -1.62 -19.06
CA PHE A 141 8.13 -0.49 -19.47
C PHE A 141 9.60 -0.86 -19.59
N HIS A 142 9.92 -2.13 -19.35
CA HIS A 142 11.30 -2.60 -19.28
C HIS A 142 11.92 -2.84 -20.65
N ASP A 143 11.14 -3.32 -21.58
CA ASP A 143 11.62 -3.87 -22.85
C ASP A 143 11.56 -2.86 -24.00
N ASN A 144 12.41 -1.88 -23.97
CA ASN A 144 12.48 -0.97 -25.13
C ASN A 144 13.88 -0.78 -25.64
#